data_c3902c23626bacd289500e7272677f35
#
_entry.id   c3902c23626bacd289500e7272677f35
#
_cell.length_a   1.000
_cell.length_b   1.000
_cell.length_c   1.000
_cell.angle_alpha   90.00
_cell.angle_beta   90.00
_cell.angle_gamma   90.00
#
_symmetry.space_group_name_H-M   'P 1'
#
loop_
_entity.id
_entity.type
_entity.pdbx_description
1 polymer ?
#
loop_
_entity_poly.entity_id
_entity_poly.type
_entity_poly.pdbx_seq_one_letter_code
_entity_poly.pdbx_strand_id
1 'polypeptide(L)'
;MTLANIALPAQLLPRDGRFGSGPSKVPASLLNSFAERGGAVMGTSHRQLPVTSLVGRIRDGLATLFDLPEGYEVVLGNGGSTAFWDAAAFGLIRQRAQHLTFGEFSAKFAAVTRGAPFLSEPDVRAAEPGSIAIAVLNPDVDAYCWPHNETSTGVMAPVQRTPGTDALHLIDGTSAAAGLPVDLTQTDAYYFAPQKGFGGEGGLWLAFLSPAALDRVAEIAAGGRWSPPSLDLVIAIDNSRKNQTYNTPAIATLWLLAHQIEYLIEHGGLDYATGRSLDSSTRLYEWADKSEFASPMVVDPAIRSRVVGTIDFDAAIDTRRLAALLRSNGILDTEPYRGLTRNHLRIGMYPAVDPDDVTALTECIDWLVARMV
;
A
#
# COMPACT_ATOMS: atom_id res chain seq x y z
N MET A 1 19.20 26.66 19.29
CA MET A 1 18.34 27.73 18.77
C MET A 1 16.90 27.22 18.82
N THR A 2 16.06 27.86 19.61
CA THR A 2 14.60 27.63 19.58
C THR A 2 14.10 27.85 18.16
N LEU A 3 13.44 26.85 17.58
CA LEU A 3 12.73 27.00 16.32
C LEU A 3 11.75 28.19 16.47
N ALA A 4 12.04 29.33 15.85
CA ALA A 4 11.03 30.38 15.73
C ALA A 4 9.84 29.73 15.04
N ASN A 5 8.67 29.70 15.68
CA ASN A 5 7.41 29.22 15.08
C ASN A 5 7.08 30.16 13.93
N ILE A 6 7.41 29.75 12.71
CA ILE A 6 6.98 30.44 11.50
C ILE A 6 5.54 30.01 11.23
N ALA A 7 4.58 30.89 11.48
CA ALA A 7 3.18 30.62 11.21
C ALA A 7 2.87 30.86 9.73
N LEU A 8 2.31 29.85 9.07
CA LEU A 8 1.78 29.97 7.72
C LEU A 8 0.54 30.85 7.68
N PRO A 9 0.32 31.65 6.65
CA PRO A 9 -0.93 32.36 6.43
C PRO A 9 -2.10 31.37 6.31
N ALA A 10 -3.19 31.62 7.02
CA ALA A 10 -4.33 30.70 7.08
C ALA A 10 -4.93 30.36 5.70
N GLN A 11 -4.85 31.29 4.74
CA GLN A 11 -5.36 31.10 3.38
C GLN A 11 -4.52 30.14 2.52
N LEU A 12 -3.27 29.86 2.92
CA LEU A 12 -2.40 28.90 2.23
C LEU A 12 -2.58 27.46 2.77
N LEU A 13 -3.15 27.31 3.96
CA LEU A 13 -3.25 25.99 4.60
C LEU A 13 -4.16 25.05 3.81
N PRO A 14 -3.77 23.78 3.61
CA PRO A 14 -4.66 22.77 3.08
C PRO A 14 -5.88 22.61 4.00
N ARG A 15 -7.02 22.24 3.44
CA ARG A 15 -8.24 21.93 4.22
C ARG A 15 -8.01 20.77 5.18
N ASP A 16 -7.18 19.81 4.77
CA ASP A 16 -6.74 18.70 5.58
C ASP A 16 -5.24 18.47 5.38
N GLY A 17 -4.45 18.76 6.38
CA GLY A 17 -2.99 18.72 6.32
C GLY A 17 -2.36 17.32 6.46
N ARG A 18 -3.11 16.22 6.34
CA ARG A 18 -2.59 14.86 6.52
C ARG A 18 -2.09 14.24 5.21
N PHE A 19 -0.76 14.14 5.05
CA PHE A 19 -0.09 13.61 3.84
C PHE A 19 0.71 12.33 4.12
N GLY A 20 0.28 11.53 5.10
CA GLY A 20 0.98 10.31 5.49
C GLY A 20 1.10 9.30 4.35
N SER A 21 2.33 8.82 4.14
CA SER A 21 2.62 7.76 3.16
C SER A 21 2.28 6.35 3.65
N GLY A 22 1.78 6.25 4.89
CA GLY A 22 1.26 5.03 5.50
C GLY A 22 1.52 4.95 7.02
N PRO A 23 0.44 4.94 7.79
CA PRO A 23 -0.96 5.02 7.38
C PRO A 23 -1.30 6.28 6.61
N SER A 24 -2.35 6.19 5.77
CA SER A 24 -2.89 7.34 5.06
C SER A 24 -3.99 8.02 5.88
N LYS A 25 -4.43 9.17 5.41
CA LYS A 25 -5.57 9.89 5.98
C LYS A 25 -6.84 9.04 5.94
N VAL A 26 -7.54 8.93 7.08
CA VAL A 26 -8.92 8.42 7.14
C VAL A 26 -9.87 9.59 6.90
N PRO A 27 -10.84 9.51 5.94
CA PRO A 27 -11.77 10.58 5.69
C PRO A 27 -12.62 10.94 6.92
N ALA A 28 -12.79 12.23 7.21
CA ALA A 28 -13.57 12.69 8.36
C ALA A 28 -15.04 12.25 8.27
N SER A 29 -15.63 12.24 7.07
CA SER A 29 -16.98 11.73 6.84
C SER A 29 -17.14 10.27 7.25
N LEU A 30 -16.14 9.46 6.98
CA LEU A 30 -16.11 8.04 7.35
C LEU A 30 -16.04 7.86 8.88
N LEU A 31 -15.19 8.66 9.56
CA LEU A 31 -15.08 8.65 11.02
C LEU A 31 -16.39 9.11 11.70
N ASN A 32 -17.03 10.16 11.20
CA ASN A 32 -18.32 10.62 11.69
C ASN A 32 -19.40 9.54 11.52
N SER A 33 -19.45 8.91 10.35
CA SER A 33 -20.37 7.81 10.08
C SER A 33 -20.11 6.59 10.99
N PHE A 34 -18.85 6.31 11.30
CA PHE A 34 -18.51 5.26 12.25
C PHE A 34 -18.95 5.62 13.68
N ALA A 35 -18.74 6.84 14.13
CA ALA A 35 -19.17 7.29 15.45
C ALA A 35 -20.70 7.17 15.63
N GLU A 36 -21.45 7.43 14.59
CA GLU A 36 -22.93 7.35 14.62
C GLU A 36 -23.46 5.91 14.56
N ARG A 37 -22.84 5.05 13.73
CA ARG A 37 -23.41 3.75 13.35
C ARG A 37 -22.55 2.54 13.74
N GLY A 38 -21.26 2.74 13.93
CA GLY A 38 -20.31 1.64 14.22
C GLY A 38 -20.58 0.92 15.53
N GLY A 39 -21.18 1.61 16.51
CA GLY A 39 -21.56 1.01 17.79
C GLY A 39 -22.48 -0.20 17.69
N ALA A 40 -23.24 -0.33 16.62
CA ALA A 40 -24.13 -1.48 16.39
C ALA A 40 -23.38 -2.80 16.13
N VAL A 41 -22.12 -2.76 15.72
CA VAL A 41 -21.33 -3.94 15.41
C VAL A 41 -20.15 -4.15 16.38
N MET A 42 -19.74 -3.11 17.11
CA MET A 42 -18.62 -3.19 18.05
C MET A 42 -18.95 -4.13 19.23
N GLY A 43 -17.97 -4.97 19.61
CA GLY A 43 -18.14 -5.96 20.67
C GLY A 43 -18.99 -7.19 20.28
N THR A 44 -19.47 -7.27 19.03
CA THR A 44 -20.19 -8.44 18.50
C THR A 44 -19.21 -9.55 18.13
N SER A 45 -19.61 -10.80 18.37
CA SER A 45 -18.82 -11.95 17.92
C SER A 45 -18.63 -11.93 16.41
N HIS A 46 -17.38 -12.14 15.96
CA HIS A 46 -17.03 -12.15 14.53
C HIS A 46 -17.67 -13.34 13.75
N ARG A 47 -18.33 -14.25 14.43
CA ARG A 47 -19.10 -15.37 13.82
C ARG A 47 -20.59 -15.05 13.68
N GLN A 48 -21.03 -13.90 14.17
CA GLN A 48 -22.42 -13.45 14.07
C GLN A 48 -22.64 -12.59 12.84
N LEU A 49 -23.89 -12.58 12.37
CA LEU A 49 -24.30 -11.92 11.12
C LEU A 49 -23.82 -10.47 10.97
N PRO A 50 -23.83 -9.60 12.00
CA PRO A 50 -23.35 -8.24 11.82
C PRO A 50 -21.91 -8.15 11.35
N VAL A 51 -21.01 -9.03 11.83
CA VAL A 51 -19.60 -9.02 11.45
C VAL A 51 -19.35 -9.84 10.18
N THR A 52 -19.99 -11.00 10.03
CA THR A 52 -19.86 -11.79 8.78
C THR A 52 -20.41 -11.03 7.58
N SER A 53 -21.46 -10.20 7.77
CA SER A 53 -21.96 -9.32 6.71
C SER A 53 -20.94 -8.25 6.31
N LEU A 54 -20.17 -7.69 7.25
CA LEU A 54 -19.08 -6.75 6.90
C LEU A 54 -18.02 -7.43 6.03
N VAL A 55 -17.61 -8.66 6.40
CA VAL A 55 -16.64 -9.41 5.62
C VAL A 55 -17.19 -9.77 4.23
N GLY A 56 -18.45 -10.15 4.13
CA GLY A 56 -19.11 -10.40 2.85
C GLY A 56 -19.11 -9.17 1.96
N ARG A 57 -19.56 -8.01 2.49
CA ARG A 57 -19.56 -6.72 1.77
C ARG A 57 -18.17 -6.32 1.29
N ILE A 58 -17.12 -6.56 2.10
CA ILE A 58 -15.73 -6.31 1.70
C ILE A 58 -15.35 -7.21 0.53
N ARG A 59 -15.62 -8.51 0.62
CA ARG A 59 -15.24 -9.47 -0.42
C ARG A 59 -15.97 -9.18 -1.74
N ASP A 60 -17.27 -8.99 -1.69
CA ASP A 60 -18.10 -8.71 -2.85
C ASP A 60 -17.76 -7.33 -3.45
N GLY A 61 -17.57 -6.33 -2.58
CA GLY A 61 -17.20 -4.98 -2.99
C GLY A 61 -15.81 -4.93 -3.63
N LEU A 62 -14.82 -5.63 -3.10
CA LEU A 62 -13.49 -5.72 -3.71
C LEU A 62 -13.52 -6.46 -5.04
N ALA A 63 -14.31 -7.54 -5.15
CA ALA A 63 -14.51 -8.25 -6.41
C ALA A 63 -15.10 -7.32 -7.48
N THR A 64 -16.09 -6.50 -7.10
CA THR A 64 -16.68 -5.49 -7.99
C THR A 64 -15.70 -4.37 -8.32
N LEU A 65 -15.00 -3.81 -7.32
CA LEU A 65 -14.12 -2.65 -7.50
C LEU A 65 -12.94 -2.93 -8.43
N PHE A 66 -12.41 -4.17 -8.39
CA PHE A 66 -11.24 -4.59 -9.18
C PHE A 66 -11.58 -5.43 -10.40
N ASP A 67 -12.88 -5.58 -10.74
CA ASP A 67 -13.32 -6.48 -11.82
C ASP A 67 -12.62 -7.85 -11.73
N LEU A 68 -12.82 -8.51 -10.57
CA LEU A 68 -12.06 -9.69 -10.18
C LEU A 68 -12.21 -10.81 -11.22
N PRO A 69 -11.12 -11.31 -11.81
CA PRO A 69 -11.21 -12.34 -12.84
C PRO A 69 -11.87 -13.63 -12.33
N GLU A 70 -12.48 -14.37 -13.26
CA GLU A 70 -13.15 -15.64 -12.94
C GLU A 70 -12.20 -16.62 -12.24
N GLY A 71 -12.68 -17.25 -11.19
CA GLY A 71 -11.93 -18.21 -10.37
C GLY A 71 -11.00 -17.61 -9.32
N TYR A 72 -10.78 -16.29 -9.34
CA TYR A 72 -10.05 -15.62 -8.27
C TYR A 72 -10.89 -15.51 -7.00
N GLU A 73 -10.24 -15.55 -5.84
CA GLU A 73 -10.91 -15.37 -4.55
C GLU A 73 -10.33 -14.21 -3.76
N VAL A 74 -11.22 -13.47 -3.08
CA VAL A 74 -10.82 -12.48 -2.08
C VAL A 74 -10.63 -13.20 -0.76
N VAL A 75 -9.40 -13.21 -0.26
CA VAL A 75 -9.00 -13.83 1.01
C VAL A 75 -8.52 -12.75 1.96
N LEU A 76 -8.82 -12.88 3.24
CA LEU A 76 -8.39 -11.93 4.26
C LEU A 76 -7.96 -12.62 5.55
N GLY A 77 -7.08 -11.93 6.28
CA GLY A 77 -6.61 -12.40 7.59
C GLY A 77 -6.18 -11.25 8.49
N ASN A 78 -5.92 -11.58 9.74
CA ASN A 78 -5.45 -10.63 10.74
C ASN A 78 -3.95 -10.35 10.57
N GLY A 79 -3.53 -9.12 10.87
CA GLY A 79 -2.14 -8.68 10.75
C GLY A 79 -2.00 -7.47 9.82
N GLY A 80 -1.24 -7.53 8.83
CA GLY A 80 -1.05 -6.55 7.77
C GLY A 80 -0.27 -7.24 6.67
N SER A 81 0.15 -6.55 5.64
CA SER A 81 0.92 -7.14 4.53
C SER A 81 2.21 -7.82 5.01
N THR A 82 2.80 -7.38 6.11
CA THR A 82 3.96 -8.07 6.72
C THR A 82 3.61 -9.49 7.17
N ALA A 83 2.43 -9.69 7.78
CA ALA A 83 1.96 -11.03 8.11
C ALA A 83 1.64 -11.86 6.86
N PHE A 84 1.20 -11.22 5.77
CA PHE A 84 1.00 -11.92 4.50
C PHE A 84 2.32 -12.39 3.89
N TRP A 85 3.43 -11.67 4.04
CA TRP A 85 4.74 -12.17 3.58
C TRP A 85 5.11 -13.50 4.23
N ASP A 86 4.91 -13.62 5.54
CA ASP A 86 5.12 -14.88 6.27
C ASP A 86 4.17 -15.96 5.73
N ALA A 87 2.88 -15.66 5.62
CA ALA A 87 1.88 -16.59 5.08
C ALA A 87 2.23 -17.06 3.64
N ALA A 88 2.69 -16.14 2.78
CA ALA A 88 3.12 -16.44 1.43
C ALA A 88 4.37 -17.34 1.40
N ALA A 89 5.35 -17.10 2.28
CA ALA A 89 6.52 -17.96 2.41
C ALA A 89 6.13 -19.39 2.80
N PHE A 90 5.17 -19.56 3.71
CA PHE A 90 4.67 -20.88 4.11
C PHE A 90 3.79 -21.56 3.05
N GLY A 91 2.92 -20.83 2.36
CA GLY A 91 1.82 -21.41 1.57
C GLY A 91 1.85 -21.16 0.07
N LEU A 92 2.69 -20.24 -0.48
CA LEU A 92 2.72 -19.92 -1.89
C LEU A 92 4.07 -20.21 -2.57
N ILE A 93 5.15 -20.27 -1.83
CA ILE A 93 6.50 -20.55 -2.36
C ILE A 93 6.87 -21.99 -2.04
N ARG A 94 7.10 -22.80 -3.08
CA ARG A 94 7.48 -24.22 -2.90
C ARG A 94 8.90 -24.35 -2.38
N GLN A 95 9.85 -23.76 -3.11
CA GLN A 95 11.29 -23.92 -2.84
C GLN A 95 12.04 -22.59 -2.92
N ARG A 96 11.82 -21.78 -3.96
CA ARG A 96 12.62 -20.60 -4.21
C ARG A 96 11.86 -19.50 -4.90
N ALA A 97 11.97 -18.28 -4.42
CA ALA A 97 11.41 -17.09 -5.08
C ALA A 97 12.51 -16.24 -5.73
N GLN A 98 12.15 -15.53 -6.81
CA GLN A 98 12.88 -14.36 -7.28
C GLN A 98 12.24 -13.11 -6.72
N HIS A 99 13.03 -12.26 -6.07
CA HIS A 99 12.57 -10.96 -5.54
C HIS A 99 13.19 -9.82 -6.32
N LEU A 100 12.34 -8.88 -6.77
CA LEU A 100 12.79 -7.61 -7.31
C LEU A 100 12.81 -6.58 -6.18
N THR A 101 14.00 -6.10 -5.81
CA THR A 101 14.20 -5.20 -4.69
C THR A 101 14.68 -3.84 -5.17
N PHE A 102 13.91 -2.79 -4.86
CA PHE A 102 14.23 -1.41 -5.21
C PHE A 102 13.82 -0.41 -4.11
N GLY A 103 13.75 -0.94 -2.88
CA GLY A 103 13.51 -0.18 -1.67
C GLY A 103 13.35 -1.09 -0.45
N GLU A 104 12.92 -0.51 0.64
CA GLU A 104 12.89 -1.16 1.97
C GLU A 104 11.87 -2.31 2.04
N PHE A 105 10.65 -2.11 1.48
CA PHE A 105 9.59 -3.09 1.64
C PHE A 105 9.81 -4.33 0.77
N SER A 106 10.29 -4.14 -0.44
CA SER A 106 10.71 -5.23 -1.31
C SER A 106 11.87 -6.04 -0.71
N ALA A 107 12.85 -5.37 -0.11
CA ALA A 107 13.97 -6.04 0.56
C ALA A 107 13.52 -6.82 1.81
N LYS A 108 12.52 -6.33 2.56
CA LYS A 108 11.97 -7.03 3.72
C LYS A 108 11.28 -8.34 3.33
N PHE A 109 10.50 -8.38 2.27
CA PHE A 109 9.90 -9.63 1.83
C PHE A 109 10.98 -10.64 1.37
N ALA A 110 12.01 -10.17 0.65
CA ALA A 110 13.16 -11.04 0.31
C ALA A 110 13.86 -11.59 1.56
N ALA A 111 13.96 -10.79 2.64
CA ALA A 111 14.54 -11.25 3.91
C ALA A 111 13.66 -12.31 4.61
N VAL A 112 12.33 -12.20 4.53
CA VAL A 112 11.40 -13.22 5.05
C VAL A 112 11.65 -14.57 4.37
N THR A 113 11.70 -14.61 3.04
CA THR A 113 11.94 -15.86 2.30
C THR A 113 13.33 -16.43 2.55
N ARG A 114 14.35 -15.57 2.67
CA ARG A 114 15.72 -15.99 3.05
C ARG A 114 15.76 -16.62 4.44
N GLY A 115 15.00 -16.09 5.38
CA GLY A 115 14.94 -16.58 6.76
C GLY A 115 14.14 -17.86 6.93
N ALA A 116 13.33 -18.26 5.95
CA ALA A 116 12.47 -19.44 6.03
C ALA A 116 13.30 -20.73 5.86
N PRO A 117 13.40 -21.59 6.90
CA PRO A 117 14.34 -22.73 6.90
C PRO A 117 13.99 -23.85 5.90
N PHE A 118 12.82 -23.80 5.31
CA PHE A 118 12.31 -24.75 4.31
C PHE A 118 12.37 -24.21 2.87
N LEU A 119 12.88 -22.98 2.68
CA LEU A 119 13.09 -22.38 1.37
C LEU A 119 14.59 -22.33 1.04
N SER A 120 14.90 -22.37 -0.24
CA SER A 120 16.25 -22.11 -0.75
C SER A 120 16.53 -20.61 -0.77
N GLU A 121 17.82 -20.23 -0.80
CA GLU A 121 18.26 -18.84 -0.93
C GLU A 121 17.54 -18.15 -2.10
N PRO A 122 16.83 -17.03 -1.89
CA PRO A 122 16.10 -16.35 -2.95
C PRO A 122 17.03 -15.79 -4.03
N ASP A 123 16.55 -15.74 -5.28
CA ASP A 123 17.17 -15.01 -6.37
C ASP A 123 16.79 -13.52 -6.23
N VAL A 124 17.69 -12.68 -5.74
CA VAL A 124 17.42 -11.25 -5.52
C VAL A 124 17.96 -10.43 -6.67
N ARG A 125 17.06 -9.72 -7.36
CA ARG A 125 17.39 -8.72 -8.38
C ARG A 125 17.21 -7.35 -7.76
N ALA A 126 18.33 -6.69 -7.47
CA ALA A 126 18.32 -5.39 -6.80
C ALA A 126 18.52 -4.24 -7.80
N ALA A 127 17.88 -3.12 -7.52
CA ALA A 127 18.11 -1.85 -8.18
C ALA A 127 18.30 -0.74 -7.15
N GLU A 128 18.98 0.34 -7.55
CA GLU A 128 19.21 1.49 -6.69
C GLU A 128 17.88 2.22 -6.35
N PRO A 129 17.78 2.85 -5.18
CA PRO A 129 16.62 3.65 -4.82
C PRO A 129 16.28 4.71 -5.89
N GLY A 130 15.03 4.72 -6.36
CA GLY A 130 14.59 5.62 -7.44
C GLY A 130 14.58 4.96 -8.83
N SER A 131 14.99 3.70 -8.93
CA SER A 131 14.90 2.86 -10.15
C SER A 131 14.14 1.57 -9.88
N ILE A 132 13.91 0.74 -10.92
CA ILE A 132 13.23 -0.57 -10.79
C ILE A 132 14.18 -1.70 -11.14
N ALA A 133 14.02 -2.84 -10.46
CA ALA A 133 14.58 -4.12 -10.88
C ALA A 133 13.61 -4.81 -11.84
N ILE A 134 14.13 -5.60 -12.77
CA ILE A 134 13.35 -6.33 -13.77
C ILE A 134 13.46 -7.83 -13.52
N ALA A 135 12.34 -8.55 -13.65
CA ALA A 135 12.31 -10.00 -13.55
C ALA A 135 13.13 -10.64 -14.69
N VAL A 136 13.89 -11.64 -14.34
CA VAL A 136 14.68 -12.43 -15.29
C VAL A 136 14.20 -13.86 -15.22
N LEU A 137 13.85 -14.46 -16.36
CA LEU A 137 13.44 -15.86 -16.41
C LEU A 137 14.49 -16.74 -15.76
N ASN A 138 14.08 -17.47 -14.73
CA ASN A 138 14.89 -18.39 -13.98
C ASN A 138 14.09 -19.68 -13.74
N PRO A 139 14.49 -20.83 -14.34
CA PRO A 139 13.77 -22.10 -14.19
C PRO A 139 13.82 -22.68 -12.76
N ASP A 140 14.74 -22.19 -11.92
CA ASP A 140 14.90 -22.67 -10.56
C ASP A 140 14.03 -21.94 -9.53
N VAL A 141 13.19 -20.99 -9.98
CA VAL A 141 12.26 -20.28 -9.11
C VAL A 141 10.80 -20.66 -9.40
N ASP A 142 10.01 -20.74 -8.38
CA ASP A 142 8.59 -21.08 -8.45
C ASP A 142 7.65 -19.92 -8.07
N ALA A 143 8.23 -18.76 -7.71
CA ALA A 143 7.52 -17.51 -7.48
C ALA A 143 8.38 -16.29 -7.84
N TYR A 144 7.74 -15.26 -8.42
CA TYR A 144 8.28 -13.93 -8.66
C TYR A 144 7.57 -12.93 -7.76
N CYS A 145 8.33 -12.11 -7.03
CA CYS A 145 7.82 -11.25 -5.97
C CYS A 145 8.32 -9.82 -6.13
N TRP A 146 7.43 -8.84 -6.21
CA TRP A 146 7.79 -7.41 -6.18
C TRP A 146 6.63 -6.52 -5.74
N PRO A 147 6.90 -5.29 -5.27
CA PRO A 147 5.86 -4.32 -4.99
C PRO A 147 5.42 -3.61 -6.28
N HIS A 148 4.10 -3.48 -6.46
CA HIS A 148 3.53 -2.60 -7.48
C HIS A 148 3.92 -1.14 -7.22
N ASN A 149 4.02 -0.76 -5.95
CA ASN A 149 4.52 0.54 -5.51
C ASN A 149 5.43 0.38 -4.29
N GLU A 150 6.67 0.85 -4.40
CA GLU A 150 7.62 0.86 -3.28
C GLU A 150 7.51 2.20 -2.51
N THR A 151 6.86 2.15 -1.36
CA THR A 151 6.54 3.32 -0.54
C THR A 151 7.77 4.07 -0.02
N SER A 152 8.89 3.36 0.15
CA SER A 152 10.11 3.96 0.71
C SER A 152 10.82 4.89 -0.26
N THR A 153 10.71 4.62 -1.56
CA THR A 153 11.42 5.35 -2.62
C THR A 153 10.50 6.14 -3.55
N GLY A 154 9.19 5.90 -3.50
CA GLY A 154 8.23 6.55 -4.42
C GLY A 154 8.32 6.01 -5.85
N VAL A 155 8.66 4.75 -6.01
CA VAL A 155 8.75 4.07 -7.31
C VAL A 155 7.54 3.18 -7.51
N MET A 156 6.85 3.30 -8.64
CA MET A 156 5.88 2.30 -9.09
C MET A 156 6.50 1.39 -10.16
N ALA A 157 6.24 0.09 -10.07
CA ALA A 157 6.73 -0.90 -11.01
C ALA A 157 5.57 -1.50 -11.82
N PRO A 158 5.77 -1.81 -13.11
CA PRO A 158 4.75 -2.49 -13.89
C PRO A 158 4.40 -3.85 -13.29
N VAL A 159 3.11 -4.19 -13.34
CA VAL A 159 2.61 -5.52 -12.98
C VAL A 159 2.35 -6.28 -14.26
N GLN A 160 3.29 -7.16 -14.61
CA GLN A 160 3.26 -7.96 -15.83
C GLN A 160 3.90 -9.32 -15.60
N ARG A 161 3.26 -10.39 -16.03
CA ARG A 161 3.80 -11.75 -15.91
C ARG A 161 5.13 -11.88 -16.63
N THR A 162 6.07 -12.59 -16.00
CA THR A 162 7.31 -13.01 -16.65
C THR A 162 6.99 -14.07 -17.71
N PRO A 163 7.32 -13.84 -18.99
CA PRO A 163 6.97 -14.80 -20.02
C PRO A 163 7.80 -16.10 -19.90
N GLY A 164 7.20 -17.21 -20.32
CA GLY A 164 7.91 -18.52 -20.40
C GLY A 164 8.03 -19.27 -19.09
N THR A 165 7.19 -18.95 -18.10
CA THR A 165 7.17 -19.66 -16.82
C THR A 165 5.74 -19.81 -16.28
N ASP A 166 5.51 -20.90 -15.54
CA ASP A 166 4.30 -21.15 -14.74
C ASP A 166 4.49 -20.79 -13.25
N ALA A 167 5.60 -20.12 -12.91
CA ALA A 167 5.84 -19.63 -11.55
C ALA A 167 4.81 -18.58 -11.15
N LEU A 168 4.41 -18.57 -9.88
CA LEU A 168 3.44 -17.61 -9.37
C LEU A 168 4.00 -16.18 -9.34
N HIS A 169 3.13 -15.20 -9.57
CA HIS A 169 3.44 -13.77 -9.45
C HIS A 169 2.77 -13.20 -8.21
N LEU A 170 3.57 -12.91 -7.17
CA LEU A 170 3.14 -12.41 -5.87
C LEU A 170 3.43 -10.91 -5.79
N ILE A 171 2.41 -10.11 -5.95
CA ILE A 171 2.54 -8.66 -6.10
C ILE A 171 2.08 -7.94 -4.83
N ASP A 172 2.99 -7.19 -4.24
CA ASP A 172 2.67 -6.33 -3.10
C ASP A 172 1.94 -5.07 -3.57
N GLY A 173 0.63 -5.07 -3.43
CA GLY A 173 -0.25 -3.95 -3.69
C GLY A 173 -0.47 -3.03 -2.49
N THR A 174 0.28 -3.19 -1.39
CA THR A 174 0.00 -2.52 -0.11
C THR A 174 -0.19 -1.02 -0.26
N SER A 175 0.66 -0.36 -1.00
CA SER A 175 0.53 1.08 -1.25
C SER A 175 -0.04 1.42 -2.63
N ALA A 176 -0.32 0.41 -3.46
CA ALA A 176 -0.84 0.60 -4.81
C ALA A 176 -2.37 0.39 -4.88
N ALA A 177 -2.90 -0.59 -4.13
CA ALA A 177 -4.31 -0.96 -4.19
C ALA A 177 -5.22 0.25 -3.92
N ALA A 178 -6.24 0.40 -4.74
CA ALA A 178 -7.15 1.54 -4.87
C ALA A 178 -6.52 2.85 -5.37
N GLY A 179 -5.19 2.99 -5.39
CA GLY A 179 -4.53 4.22 -5.86
C GLY A 179 -3.88 4.11 -7.24
N LEU A 180 -3.57 2.88 -7.70
CA LEU A 180 -3.03 2.60 -9.02
C LEU A 180 -3.90 1.60 -9.78
N PRO A 181 -4.01 1.72 -11.10
CA PRO A 181 -4.69 0.71 -11.92
C PRO A 181 -3.87 -0.59 -11.94
N VAL A 182 -4.54 -1.73 -11.97
CA VAL A 182 -3.91 -3.05 -12.06
C VAL A 182 -4.75 -4.00 -12.90
N ASP A 183 -4.09 -4.77 -13.74
CA ASP A 183 -4.66 -5.95 -14.39
C ASP A 183 -4.36 -7.18 -13.53
N LEU A 184 -5.36 -7.67 -12.80
CA LEU A 184 -5.21 -8.81 -11.90
C LEU A 184 -4.87 -10.10 -12.62
N THR A 185 -5.15 -10.25 -13.92
CA THR A 185 -4.76 -11.43 -14.72
C THR A 185 -3.25 -11.59 -14.81
N GLN A 186 -2.49 -10.52 -14.55
CA GLN A 186 -1.03 -10.52 -14.49
C GLN A 186 -0.47 -10.99 -13.14
N THR A 187 -1.33 -11.37 -12.20
CA THR A 187 -0.93 -11.72 -10.82
C THR A 187 -1.49 -13.08 -10.42
N ASP A 188 -0.87 -13.74 -9.44
CA ASP A 188 -1.43 -14.91 -8.78
C ASP A 188 -1.82 -14.62 -7.34
N ALA A 189 -1.07 -13.72 -6.69
CA ALA A 189 -1.47 -13.10 -5.44
C ALA A 189 -1.21 -11.60 -5.52
N TYR A 190 -2.26 -10.80 -5.47
CA TYR A 190 -2.17 -9.35 -5.29
C TYR A 190 -2.67 -9.02 -3.89
N TYR A 191 -1.76 -8.63 -3.00
CA TYR A 191 -2.09 -8.45 -1.59
C TYR A 191 -1.84 -7.03 -1.09
N PHE A 192 -2.63 -6.62 -0.11
CA PHE A 192 -2.61 -5.25 0.42
C PHE A 192 -3.20 -5.18 1.83
N ALA A 193 -3.18 -3.96 2.39
CA ALA A 193 -3.76 -3.65 3.69
C ALA A 193 -4.54 -2.33 3.64
N PRO A 194 -5.59 -2.14 4.50
CA PRO A 194 -6.56 -1.06 4.35
C PRO A 194 -6.02 0.36 4.61
N GLN A 195 -4.94 0.48 5.39
CA GLN A 195 -4.43 1.76 5.91
C GLN A 195 -3.71 2.64 4.87
N LYS A 196 -3.81 2.32 3.59
CA LYS A 196 -3.17 3.04 2.48
C LYS A 196 -4.25 3.59 1.53
N GLY A 197 -4.37 3.09 0.31
CA GLY A 197 -5.29 3.59 -0.70
C GLY A 197 -6.76 3.59 -0.32
N PHE A 198 -7.17 2.71 0.59
CA PHE A 198 -8.54 2.70 1.10
C PHE A 198 -8.82 3.73 2.20
N GLY A 199 -7.82 4.44 2.71
CA GLY A 199 -8.04 5.41 3.78
C GLY A 199 -8.70 4.80 5.03
N GLY A 200 -8.40 3.55 5.33
CA GLY A 200 -8.85 2.84 6.52
C GLY A 200 -7.74 2.72 7.58
N GLU A 201 -7.89 1.77 8.49
CA GLU A 201 -6.91 1.48 9.53
C GLU A 201 -6.23 0.12 9.31
N GLY A 202 -5.07 -0.09 9.96
CA GLY A 202 -4.32 -1.34 9.89
C GLY A 202 -4.97 -2.50 10.64
N GLY A 203 -4.31 -3.64 10.64
CA GLY A 203 -4.73 -4.83 11.40
C GLY A 203 -5.31 -5.96 10.55
N LEU A 204 -5.42 -5.75 9.23
CA LEU A 204 -5.84 -6.76 8.27
C LEU A 204 -4.88 -6.81 7.09
N TRP A 205 -4.73 -7.98 6.49
CA TRP A 205 -4.30 -8.14 5.12
C TRP A 205 -5.44 -8.68 4.27
N LEU A 206 -5.44 -8.32 2.99
CA LEU A 206 -6.36 -8.83 1.97
C LEU A 206 -5.52 -9.28 0.78
N ALA A 207 -5.99 -10.31 0.08
CA ALA A 207 -5.33 -10.82 -1.11
C ALA A 207 -6.37 -11.29 -2.14
N PHE A 208 -6.10 -11.01 -3.41
CA PHE A 208 -6.74 -11.67 -4.54
C PHE A 208 -5.86 -12.86 -4.93
N LEU A 209 -6.38 -14.07 -4.80
CA LEU A 209 -5.66 -15.30 -5.12
C LEU A 209 -6.24 -15.90 -6.40
N SER A 210 -5.37 -16.15 -7.38
CA SER A 210 -5.73 -16.84 -8.63
C SER A 210 -6.03 -18.33 -8.40
N PRO A 211 -6.70 -19.02 -9.33
CA PRO A 211 -6.82 -20.47 -9.28
C PRO A 211 -5.48 -21.18 -9.08
N ALA A 212 -4.42 -20.74 -9.77
CA ALA A 212 -3.08 -21.31 -9.62
C ALA A 212 -2.50 -21.10 -8.22
N ALA A 213 -2.77 -19.95 -7.58
CA ALA A 213 -2.36 -19.71 -6.20
C ALA A 213 -3.14 -20.58 -5.21
N LEU A 214 -4.45 -20.75 -5.43
CA LEU A 214 -5.29 -21.62 -4.60
C LEU A 214 -4.83 -23.08 -4.68
N ASP A 215 -4.55 -23.57 -5.88
CA ASP A 215 -4.02 -24.92 -6.12
C ASP A 215 -2.64 -25.09 -5.46
N ARG A 216 -1.76 -24.06 -5.52
CA ARG A 216 -0.46 -24.06 -4.87
C ARG A 216 -0.56 -24.17 -3.35
N VAL A 217 -1.52 -23.47 -2.73
CA VAL A 217 -1.77 -23.57 -1.28
C VAL A 217 -2.18 -24.98 -0.92
N ALA A 218 -3.10 -25.58 -1.67
CA ALA A 218 -3.55 -26.97 -1.45
C ALA A 218 -2.41 -27.98 -1.63
N GLU A 219 -1.60 -27.83 -2.67
CA GLU A 219 -0.43 -28.67 -2.96
C GLU A 219 0.59 -28.66 -1.82
N ILE A 220 0.98 -27.47 -1.35
CA ILE A 220 1.97 -27.32 -0.27
C ILE A 220 1.44 -27.92 1.02
N ALA A 221 0.17 -27.71 1.34
CA ALA A 221 -0.46 -28.30 2.53
C ALA A 221 -0.49 -29.83 2.44
N ALA A 222 -0.87 -30.40 1.29
CA ALA A 222 -0.86 -31.83 1.06
C ALA A 222 0.55 -32.45 1.15
N GLY A 223 1.57 -31.67 0.84
CA GLY A 223 2.98 -32.04 0.99
C GLY A 223 3.48 -32.11 2.45
N GLY A 224 2.64 -31.75 3.42
CA GLY A 224 2.92 -31.85 4.85
C GLY A 224 3.82 -30.76 5.41
N ARG A 225 4.00 -29.63 4.70
CA ARG A 225 4.69 -28.46 5.26
C ARG A 225 3.90 -27.92 6.45
N TRP A 226 4.52 -27.91 7.62
CA TRP A 226 3.91 -27.29 8.79
C TRP A 226 3.85 -25.77 8.64
N SER A 227 2.72 -25.17 9.00
CA SER A 227 2.50 -23.74 9.04
C SER A 227 1.85 -23.36 10.37
N PRO A 228 2.24 -22.22 10.99
CA PRO A 228 1.50 -21.71 12.14
C PRO A 228 0.03 -21.45 11.75
N PRO A 229 -0.98 -21.89 12.53
CA PRO A 229 -2.39 -21.71 12.13
C PRO A 229 -2.80 -20.27 11.83
N SER A 230 -2.15 -19.28 12.44
CA SER A 230 -2.40 -17.85 12.19
C SER A 230 -1.85 -17.35 10.86
N LEU A 231 -0.96 -18.11 10.23
CA LEU A 231 -0.31 -17.81 8.94
C LEU A 231 -0.68 -18.82 7.86
N ASP A 232 -1.54 -19.79 8.19
CA ASP A 232 -1.95 -20.85 7.30
C ASP A 232 -3.00 -20.36 6.29
N LEU A 233 -2.61 -20.35 5.01
CA LEU A 233 -3.47 -19.88 3.93
C LEU A 233 -4.68 -20.81 3.69
N VAL A 234 -4.59 -22.13 3.99
CA VAL A 234 -5.76 -23.02 3.92
C VAL A 234 -6.81 -22.55 4.91
N ILE A 235 -6.40 -22.29 6.15
CA ILE A 235 -7.29 -21.79 7.21
C ILE A 235 -7.86 -20.41 6.83
N ALA A 236 -7.06 -19.52 6.27
CA ALA A 236 -7.51 -18.20 5.85
C ALA A 236 -8.54 -18.26 4.71
N ILE A 237 -8.29 -19.10 3.69
CA ILE A 237 -9.21 -19.34 2.57
C ILE A 237 -10.53 -19.92 3.06
N ASP A 238 -10.49 -20.97 3.87
CA ASP A 238 -11.68 -21.64 4.39
C ASP A 238 -12.54 -20.73 5.27
N ASN A 239 -11.92 -19.85 6.05
CA ASN A 239 -12.65 -18.85 6.83
C ASN A 239 -13.21 -17.74 5.93
N SER A 240 -12.45 -17.25 4.95
CA SER A 240 -12.90 -16.21 4.01
C SER A 240 -14.11 -16.66 3.21
N ARG A 241 -14.16 -17.91 2.77
CA ARG A 241 -15.34 -18.52 2.09
C ARG A 241 -16.60 -18.52 2.95
N LYS A 242 -16.45 -18.49 4.29
CA LYS A 242 -17.54 -18.38 5.28
C LYS A 242 -17.79 -16.94 5.72
N ASN A 243 -17.16 -15.95 5.07
CA ASN A 243 -17.15 -14.55 5.48
C ASN A 243 -16.67 -14.36 6.93
N GLN A 244 -15.58 -15.01 7.28
CA GLN A 244 -14.99 -15.01 8.62
C GLN A 244 -13.46 -14.84 8.51
N THR A 245 -12.85 -14.60 9.65
CA THR A 245 -11.40 -14.71 9.87
C THR A 245 -11.14 -15.84 10.87
N TYR A 246 -9.90 -16.35 10.92
CA TYR A 246 -9.51 -17.43 11.84
C TYR A 246 -9.82 -17.09 13.30
N ASN A 247 -9.49 -15.87 13.72
CA ASN A 247 -9.79 -15.32 15.05
C ASN A 247 -10.41 -13.92 14.91
N THR A 248 -10.84 -13.33 16.01
CA THR A 248 -11.52 -12.02 16.00
C THR A 248 -10.67 -10.96 15.26
N PRO A 249 -11.21 -10.36 14.19
CA PRO A 249 -10.53 -9.28 13.46
C PRO A 249 -10.70 -7.93 14.16
N ALA A 250 -9.97 -6.93 13.69
CA ALA A 250 -10.20 -5.53 14.03
C ALA A 250 -11.53 -5.06 13.40
N ILE A 251 -12.64 -5.17 14.15
CA ILE A 251 -14.01 -4.92 13.64
C ILE A 251 -14.17 -3.46 13.16
N ALA A 252 -13.56 -2.49 13.85
CA ALA A 252 -13.55 -1.10 13.40
C ALA A 252 -12.90 -0.96 12.01
N THR A 253 -11.77 -1.64 11.78
CA THR A 253 -11.10 -1.67 10.47
C THR A 253 -11.99 -2.30 9.39
N LEU A 254 -12.66 -3.43 9.69
CA LEU A 254 -13.64 -4.03 8.76
C LEU A 254 -14.75 -3.05 8.41
N TRP A 255 -15.30 -2.35 9.41
CA TRP A 255 -16.37 -1.39 9.21
C TRP A 255 -15.92 -0.24 8.31
N LEU A 256 -14.78 0.38 8.63
CA LEU A 256 -14.21 1.48 7.83
C LEU A 256 -13.94 1.02 6.38
N LEU A 257 -13.33 -0.16 6.22
CA LEU A 257 -13.01 -0.69 4.89
C LEU A 257 -14.26 -0.97 4.06
N ALA A 258 -15.30 -1.62 4.63
CA ALA A 258 -16.53 -1.92 3.91
C ALA A 258 -17.19 -0.64 3.37
N HIS A 259 -17.32 0.38 4.23
CA HIS A 259 -17.96 1.65 3.82
C HIS A 259 -17.08 2.45 2.83
N GLN A 260 -15.75 2.36 2.95
CA GLN A 260 -14.87 3.02 1.98
C GLN A 260 -14.91 2.35 0.60
N ILE A 261 -14.99 1.03 0.55
CA ILE A 261 -15.17 0.31 -0.72
C ILE A 261 -16.48 0.72 -1.40
N GLU A 262 -17.57 0.73 -0.64
CA GLU A 262 -18.89 1.17 -1.14
C GLU A 262 -18.85 2.62 -1.64
N TYR A 263 -18.24 3.53 -0.87
CA TYR A 263 -18.04 4.91 -1.29
C TYR A 263 -17.29 5.00 -2.62
N LEU A 264 -16.20 4.25 -2.78
CA LEU A 264 -15.43 4.25 -4.04
C LEU A 264 -16.27 3.74 -5.21
N ILE A 265 -17.03 2.65 -5.02
CA ILE A 265 -17.91 2.09 -6.06
C ILE A 265 -18.99 3.13 -6.47
N GLU A 266 -19.63 3.75 -5.52
CA GLU A 266 -20.69 4.78 -5.75
C GLU A 266 -20.16 6.01 -6.52
N HIS A 267 -18.86 6.31 -6.41
CA HIS A 267 -18.24 7.49 -7.05
C HIS A 267 -17.55 7.19 -8.38
N GLY A 268 -17.63 5.96 -8.90
CA GLY A 268 -17.03 5.59 -10.18
C GLY A 268 -15.91 4.55 -10.09
N GLY A 269 -15.82 3.87 -8.95
CA GLY A 269 -14.96 2.70 -8.78
C GLY A 269 -13.48 3.01 -8.76
N LEU A 270 -12.71 2.08 -9.33
CA LEU A 270 -11.26 2.19 -9.36
C LEU A 270 -10.78 3.36 -10.24
N ASP A 271 -11.50 3.69 -11.31
CA ASP A 271 -11.18 4.83 -12.18
C ASP A 271 -11.24 6.17 -11.42
N TYR A 272 -12.27 6.37 -10.58
CA TYR A 272 -12.36 7.52 -9.71
C TYR A 272 -11.19 7.58 -8.73
N ALA A 273 -10.90 6.47 -8.05
CA ALA A 273 -9.85 6.42 -7.05
C ALA A 273 -8.46 6.69 -7.64
N THR A 274 -8.13 6.02 -8.75
CA THR A 274 -6.84 6.20 -9.44
C THR A 274 -6.72 7.57 -10.12
N GLY A 275 -7.84 8.11 -10.61
CA GLY A 275 -7.92 9.45 -11.17
C GLY A 275 -7.55 10.54 -10.15
N ARG A 276 -8.01 10.39 -8.89
CA ARG A 276 -7.64 11.32 -7.80
C ARG A 276 -6.14 11.26 -7.49
N SER A 277 -5.58 10.05 -7.42
CA SER A 277 -4.14 9.87 -7.19
C SER A 277 -3.31 10.43 -8.36
N LEU A 278 -3.79 10.27 -9.60
CA LEU A 278 -3.16 10.84 -10.79
C LEU A 278 -3.16 12.36 -10.76
N ASP A 279 -4.30 13.01 -10.43
CA ASP A 279 -4.39 14.47 -10.32
C ASP A 279 -3.44 14.99 -9.22
N SER A 280 -3.49 14.40 -8.02
CA SER A 280 -2.59 14.77 -6.92
C SER A 280 -1.11 14.64 -7.30
N SER A 281 -0.71 13.53 -7.93
CA SER A 281 0.68 13.30 -8.34
C SER A 281 1.12 14.23 -9.47
N THR A 282 0.23 14.53 -10.42
CA THR A 282 0.52 15.49 -11.49
C THR A 282 0.84 16.85 -10.90
N ARG A 283 0.03 17.36 -9.99
CA ARG A 283 0.25 18.66 -9.33
C ARG A 283 1.57 18.70 -8.57
N LEU A 284 1.88 17.65 -7.79
CA LEU A 284 3.13 17.58 -7.04
C LEU A 284 4.36 17.56 -7.95
N TYR A 285 4.34 16.70 -8.97
CA TYR A 285 5.51 16.56 -9.85
C TYR A 285 5.67 17.73 -10.80
N GLU A 286 4.60 18.35 -11.30
CA GLU A 286 4.69 19.59 -12.08
C GLU A 286 5.27 20.77 -11.27
N TRP A 287 4.93 20.85 -9.98
CA TRP A 287 5.55 21.81 -9.08
C TRP A 287 7.04 21.52 -8.90
N ALA A 288 7.40 20.27 -8.60
CA ALA A 288 8.77 19.88 -8.35
C ALA A 288 9.67 20.04 -9.60
N ASP A 289 9.15 19.70 -10.79
CA ASP A 289 9.88 19.84 -12.06
C ASP A 289 10.10 21.33 -12.46
N LYS A 290 9.32 22.28 -11.90
CA LYS A 290 9.46 23.74 -12.11
C LYS A 290 10.22 24.43 -10.98
N SER A 291 10.44 23.78 -9.86
CA SER A 291 11.08 24.35 -8.68
C SER A 291 12.59 24.56 -8.90
N GLU A 292 13.12 25.68 -8.41
CA GLU A 292 14.56 25.97 -8.43
C GLU A 292 15.32 25.24 -7.30
N PHE A 293 14.63 24.68 -6.31
CA PHE A 293 15.22 24.11 -5.10
C PHE A 293 14.73 22.70 -4.75
N ALA A 294 13.80 22.16 -5.52
CA ALA A 294 13.25 20.82 -5.31
C ALA A 294 13.18 20.06 -6.64
N SER A 295 13.28 18.72 -6.56
CA SER A 295 13.16 17.86 -7.75
C SER A 295 12.62 16.49 -7.35
N PRO A 296 11.91 15.77 -8.24
CA PRO A 296 11.52 14.40 -7.98
C PRO A 296 12.76 13.50 -7.78
N MET A 297 12.79 12.73 -6.68
CA MET A 297 13.82 11.73 -6.44
C MET A 297 13.87 10.67 -7.55
N VAL A 298 12.69 10.29 -8.06
CA VAL A 298 12.55 9.36 -9.19
C VAL A 298 12.64 10.14 -10.49
N VAL A 299 13.77 10.00 -11.17
CA VAL A 299 14.08 10.80 -12.38
C VAL A 299 13.19 10.42 -13.56
N ASP A 300 12.99 9.12 -13.81
CA ASP A 300 12.12 8.65 -14.89
C ASP A 300 10.63 8.87 -14.57
N PRO A 301 9.91 9.74 -15.29
CA PRO A 301 8.51 10.01 -15.03
C PRO A 301 7.60 8.75 -15.16
N ALA A 302 8.00 7.76 -15.97
CA ALA A 302 7.21 6.56 -16.21
C ALA A 302 7.07 5.67 -14.97
N ILE A 303 8.03 5.76 -14.04
CA ILE A 303 8.05 4.97 -12.81
C ILE A 303 7.86 5.81 -11.53
N ARG A 304 7.55 7.10 -11.66
CA ARG A 304 7.18 7.94 -10.52
C ARG A 304 5.87 7.47 -9.92
N SER A 305 5.86 7.19 -8.62
CA SER A 305 4.65 6.75 -7.92
C SER A 305 3.56 7.82 -7.96
N ARG A 306 2.33 7.41 -8.26
CA ARG A 306 1.15 8.28 -8.23
C ARG A 306 0.50 8.36 -6.85
N VAL A 307 0.98 7.57 -5.89
CA VAL A 307 0.41 7.49 -4.53
C VAL A 307 1.35 7.95 -3.43
N VAL A 308 2.66 7.99 -3.69
CA VAL A 308 3.68 8.50 -2.76
C VAL A 308 4.76 9.25 -3.53
N GLY A 309 4.77 10.56 -3.43
CA GLY A 309 5.82 11.40 -3.99
C GLY A 309 7.02 11.51 -3.06
N THR A 310 8.21 11.26 -3.57
CA THR A 310 9.49 11.54 -2.92
C THR A 310 10.15 12.70 -3.63
N ILE A 311 10.37 13.80 -2.91
CA ILE A 311 10.90 15.05 -3.45
C ILE A 311 12.20 15.39 -2.75
N ASP A 312 13.29 15.42 -3.50
CA ASP A 312 14.61 15.87 -3.03
C ASP A 312 14.66 17.39 -3.01
N PHE A 313 15.45 17.93 -2.08
CA PHE A 313 15.68 19.37 -1.93
C PHE A 313 17.16 19.68 -1.97
N ASP A 314 17.51 20.88 -2.42
CA ASP A 314 18.87 21.38 -2.41
C ASP A 314 19.46 21.33 -0.99
N ALA A 315 20.79 21.17 -0.92
CA ALA A 315 21.51 21.05 0.35
C ALA A 315 21.39 22.29 1.25
N ALA A 316 21.05 23.45 0.69
CA ALA A 316 20.80 24.68 1.44
C ALA A 316 19.50 24.62 2.27
N ILE A 317 18.59 23.70 1.96
CA ILE A 317 17.29 23.54 2.61
C ILE A 317 17.35 22.33 3.53
N ASP A 318 17.25 22.55 4.84
CA ASP A 318 17.13 21.48 5.82
C ASP A 318 15.67 20.92 5.81
N THR A 319 15.45 19.76 5.16
CA THR A 319 14.13 19.15 5.04
C THR A 319 13.58 18.67 6.39
N ARG A 320 14.41 18.36 7.38
CA ARG A 320 13.94 18.02 8.73
C ARG A 320 13.34 19.24 9.40
N ARG A 321 14.00 20.41 9.23
CA ARG A 321 13.48 21.69 9.73
C ARG A 321 12.20 22.07 8.98
N LEU A 322 12.16 21.90 7.65
CA LEU A 322 10.98 22.15 6.83
C LEU A 322 9.80 21.29 7.28
N ALA A 323 9.99 19.99 7.43
CA ALA A 323 8.95 19.07 7.92
C ALA A 323 8.45 19.44 9.34
N ALA A 324 9.35 19.85 10.24
CA ALA A 324 8.97 20.34 11.57
C ALA A 324 8.13 21.63 11.53
N LEU A 325 8.45 22.55 10.62
CA LEU A 325 7.65 23.76 10.39
C LEU A 325 6.28 23.44 9.78
N LEU A 326 6.23 22.56 8.79
CA LEU A 326 4.98 22.07 8.23
C LEU A 326 4.12 21.47 9.34
N ARG A 327 4.68 20.57 10.15
CA ARG A 327 3.97 19.91 11.26
C ARG A 327 3.46 20.91 12.31
N SER A 328 4.23 21.94 12.66
CA SER A 328 3.79 22.98 13.59
C SER A 328 2.62 23.81 13.07
N ASN A 329 2.39 23.80 11.77
CA ASN A 329 1.29 24.46 11.09
C ASN A 329 0.15 23.47 10.69
N GLY A 330 0.14 22.23 11.24
CA GLY A 330 -0.93 21.25 11.01
C GLY A 330 -0.77 20.44 9.73
N ILE A 331 0.37 20.55 9.02
CA ILE A 331 0.69 19.74 7.84
C ILE A 331 1.58 18.58 8.27
N LEU A 332 1.03 17.37 8.26
CA LEU A 332 1.55 16.22 9.00
C LEU A 332 2.12 15.14 8.06
N ASP A 333 3.10 14.41 8.59
CA ASP A 333 3.60 13.15 8.05
C ASP A 333 4.28 13.27 6.67
N THR A 334 4.93 14.42 6.43
CA THR A 334 5.74 14.70 5.24
C THR A 334 7.23 14.37 5.43
N GLU A 335 7.62 13.86 6.59
CA GLU A 335 9.00 13.61 6.98
C GLU A 335 9.72 12.66 6.03
N PRO A 336 11.05 12.80 5.89
CA PRO A 336 11.90 11.87 5.15
C PRO A 336 11.71 10.41 5.59
N TYR A 337 11.86 9.47 4.67
CA TYR A 337 11.92 8.07 5.06
C TYR A 337 13.20 7.79 5.86
N ARG A 338 13.04 7.26 7.08
CA ARG A 338 14.14 7.07 8.05
C ARG A 338 15.28 6.16 7.55
N GLY A 339 15.02 5.27 6.59
CA GLY A 339 16.01 4.37 6.02
C GLY A 339 16.80 4.95 4.83
N LEU A 340 16.43 6.15 4.35
CA LEU A 340 17.14 6.83 3.27
C LEU A 340 17.89 8.04 3.81
N THR A 341 19.20 8.07 3.62
CA THR A 341 20.07 9.21 4.00
C THR A 341 20.04 10.28 2.91
N ARG A 342 18.86 10.81 2.58
CA ARG A 342 18.66 11.84 1.55
C ARG A 342 17.94 13.04 2.15
N ASN A 343 18.20 14.22 1.58
CA ASN A 343 17.52 15.46 1.95
C ASN A 343 16.19 15.56 1.16
N HIS A 344 15.14 14.86 1.62
CA HIS A 344 13.88 14.74 0.88
C HIS A 344 12.66 14.87 1.80
N LEU A 345 11.52 15.17 1.22
CA LEU A 345 10.19 14.95 1.80
C LEU A 345 9.48 13.79 1.11
N ARG A 346 8.53 13.19 1.82
CA ARG A 346 7.71 12.11 1.29
C ARG A 346 6.23 12.44 1.52
N ILE A 347 5.46 12.49 0.43
CA ILE A 347 4.08 12.99 0.42
C ILE A 347 3.15 11.87 -0.04
N GLY A 348 2.21 11.49 0.83
CA GLY A 348 1.12 10.58 0.49
C GLY A 348 0.07 11.28 -0.36
N MET A 349 -0.29 10.65 -1.50
CA MET A 349 -1.26 11.15 -2.47
C MET A 349 -2.34 10.10 -2.74
N TYR A 350 -2.72 9.36 -1.71
CA TYR A 350 -3.76 8.34 -1.80
C TYR A 350 -5.13 8.95 -2.14
N PRO A 351 -6.10 8.16 -2.62
CA PRO A 351 -7.40 8.68 -3.06
C PRO A 351 -8.14 9.54 -2.02
N ALA A 352 -7.89 9.33 -0.72
CA ALA A 352 -8.48 10.12 0.35
C ALA A 352 -7.89 11.54 0.47
N VAL A 353 -6.69 11.78 -0.08
CA VAL A 353 -6.07 13.12 -0.13
C VAL A 353 -6.73 13.92 -1.25
N ASP A 354 -7.13 15.16 -0.95
CA ASP A 354 -7.71 16.03 -1.96
C ASP A 354 -6.58 16.62 -2.84
N PRO A 355 -6.72 16.61 -4.19
CA PRO A 355 -5.72 17.23 -5.06
C PRO A 355 -5.49 18.72 -4.77
N ASP A 356 -6.51 19.46 -4.34
CA ASP A 356 -6.35 20.87 -3.94
C ASP A 356 -5.51 21.01 -2.66
N ASP A 357 -5.57 20.04 -1.74
CA ASP A 357 -4.69 20.02 -0.56
C ASP A 357 -3.22 19.81 -0.95
N VAL A 358 -2.93 19.06 -2.04
CA VAL A 358 -1.57 18.89 -2.56
C VAL A 358 -1.05 20.20 -3.14
N THR A 359 -1.89 20.96 -3.88
CA THR A 359 -1.52 22.30 -4.35
C THR A 359 -1.22 23.22 -3.17
N ALA A 360 -2.10 23.27 -2.17
CA ALA A 360 -1.87 24.09 -0.97
C ALA A 360 -0.58 23.68 -0.22
N LEU A 361 -0.26 22.38 -0.16
CA LEU A 361 1.01 21.91 0.41
C LEU A 361 2.21 22.49 -0.32
N THR A 362 2.22 22.46 -1.66
CA THR A 362 3.35 23.00 -2.44
C THR A 362 3.50 24.50 -2.26
N GLU A 363 2.41 25.27 -2.21
CA GLU A 363 2.42 26.70 -1.89
C GLU A 363 2.96 26.98 -0.47
N CYS A 364 2.61 26.15 0.50
CA CYS A 364 3.14 26.22 1.87
C CYS A 364 4.65 25.96 1.89
N ILE A 365 5.15 25.00 1.12
CA ILE A 365 6.58 24.68 1.01
C ILE A 365 7.32 25.90 0.40
N ASP A 366 6.85 26.44 -0.71
CA ASP A 366 7.44 27.61 -1.35
C ASP A 366 7.52 28.81 -0.39
N TRP A 367 6.43 29.05 0.34
CA TRP A 367 6.36 30.16 1.30
C TRP A 367 7.33 29.99 2.48
N LEU A 368 7.52 28.77 2.97
CA LEU A 368 8.45 28.45 4.07
C LEU A 368 9.90 28.53 3.59
N VAL A 369 10.21 27.91 2.45
CA VAL A 369 11.58 27.91 1.88
C VAL A 369 12.08 29.33 1.66
N ALA A 370 11.27 30.22 1.08
CA ALA A 370 11.61 31.63 0.90
C ALA A 370 11.96 32.39 2.20
N ARG A 371 11.70 31.78 3.39
CA ARG A 371 11.96 32.38 4.71
C ARG A 371 12.97 31.58 5.54
N MET A 372 13.38 30.43 5.05
CA MET A 372 14.37 29.56 5.71
C MET A 372 15.79 29.81 5.21
N VAL A 373 15.92 30.32 3.99
CA VAL A 373 17.18 30.62 3.30
C VAL A 373 17.63 32.05 3.58
#